data_68a61ea371cb4b186ac4f0ff6d15c564
#
_entry.id   68a61ea371cb4b186ac4f0ff6d15c564
#
_cell.length_a   1.000
_cell.length_b   1.000
_cell.length_c   1.000
_cell.angle_alpha   90.00
_cell.angle_beta   90.00
_cell.angle_gamma   90.00
#
_symmetry.space_group_name_H-M   'P 1'
#
loop_
_entity.id
_entity.type
_entity.pdbx_description
1 polymer ?
#
loop_
_entity_poly.entity_id
_entity_poly.type
_entity_poly.pdbx_seq_one_letter_code
_entity_poly.pdbx_strand_id
1 'polypeptide(L)'
;MRTSALPPLDLHAHIDTSVPADDLAGLGAVIFAATRSLTEATEAVQRHDDRIIWGVGAHPGLARSHTAFDPDTFTQLIAHTPLVSEIGLDGKSRVPLERQQTTLRSVLGVLERTPRIASIHSYGACEQVLDELERAPAPGMVLHWWLGDPEQTARAVRLGCYFSVNVSAARKTALLQTIPLDRVLTETDHPFGDRSFAQPLPGNVAAVEQTLARHHRTTPRDIRQTVWHNLAALVRDTRCAAHFSRRVRSHLASLPPR
;
A
#
# COMPACT_ATOMS: atom_id res chain seq x y z
N MET A 1 -5.25 -22.31 23.58
CA MET A 1 -4.45 -21.10 23.34
C MET A 1 -5.40 -19.99 22.88
N ARG A 2 -5.44 -18.82 23.56
CA ARG A 2 -6.23 -17.67 23.06
C ARG A 2 -5.51 -17.16 21.81
N THR A 3 -6.11 -17.29 20.64
CA THR A 3 -5.64 -16.63 19.43
C THR A 3 -5.62 -15.13 19.70
N SER A 4 -4.45 -14.53 19.78
CA SER A 4 -4.32 -13.07 19.89
C SER A 4 -5.07 -12.43 18.72
N ALA A 5 -5.90 -11.44 19.02
CA ALA A 5 -6.63 -10.74 17.97
C ALA A 5 -5.63 -10.13 16.96
N LEU A 6 -5.91 -10.27 15.67
CA LEU A 6 -5.11 -9.65 14.61
C LEU A 6 -5.09 -8.12 14.80
N PRO A 7 -3.92 -7.46 14.72
CA PRO A 7 -3.85 -6.01 14.81
C PRO A 7 -4.50 -5.35 13.58
N PRO A 8 -4.90 -4.07 13.67
CA PRO A 8 -5.26 -3.28 12.51
C PRO A 8 -4.14 -3.31 11.46
N LEU A 9 -4.50 -3.29 10.18
CA LEU A 9 -3.57 -3.32 9.06
C LEU A 9 -3.78 -2.07 8.20
N ASP A 10 -2.74 -1.24 8.12
CA ASP A 10 -2.73 0.01 7.36
C ASP A 10 -1.71 -0.11 6.22
N LEU A 11 -2.19 -0.28 4.99
CA LEU A 11 -1.34 -0.56 3.82
C LEU A 11 -0.69 0.68 3.21
N HIS A 12 -1.07 1.87 3.68
CA HIS A 12 -0.47 3.12 3.19
C HIS A 12 -0.65 4.25 4.20
N ALA A 13 0.46 4.73 4.73
CA ALA A 13 0.51 5.94 5.56
C ALA A 13 1.85 6.65 5.37
N HIS A 14 1.84 7.98 5.35
CA HIS A 14 3.07 8.77 5.39
C HIS A 14 3.46 9.04 6.84
N ILE A 15 4.62 8.55 7.23
CA ILE A 15 5.19 8.74 8.57
C ILE A 15 6.57 9.32 8.41
N ASP A 16 6.89 10.36 9.20
CA ASP A 16 8.22 10.94 9.20
C ASP A 16 9.24 9.94 9.79
N THR A 17 10.39 9.80 9.14
CA THR A 17 11.45 8.88 9.58
C THR A 17 12.05 9.26 10.93
N SER A 18 11.86 10.50 11.40
CA SER A 18 12.32 10.97 12.70
C SER A 18 11.42 10.60 13.88
N VAL A 19 10.18 10.08 13.63
CA VAL A 19 9.27 9.69 14.71
C VAL A 19 9.89 8.59 15.56
N PRO A 20 9.93 8.71 16.91
CA PRO A 20 10.53 7.73 17.79
C PRO A 20 9.88 6.34 17.64
N ALA A 21 10.69 5.28 17.75
CA ALA A 21 10.20 3.90 17.62
C ALA A 21 9.15 3.53 18.69
N ASP A 22 9.28 4.06 19.90
CA ASP A 22 8.32 3.83 20.99
C ASP A 22 6.94 4.43 20.68
N ASP A 23 6.90 5.61 20.07
CA ASP A 23 5.64 6.25 19.65
C ASP A 23 4.95 5.41 18.57
N LEU A 24 5.73 4.91 17.59
CA LEU A 24 5.22 4.02 16.55
C LEU A 24 4.74 2.67 17.11
N ALA A 25 5.45 2.11 18.07
CA ALA A 25 5.04 0.87 18.75
C ALA A 25 3.72 1.04 19.50
N GLY A 26 3.47 2.23 20.06
CA GLY A 26 2.23 2.62 20.75
C GLY A 26 0.98 2.63 19.86
N LEU A 27 1.11 2.76 18.54
CA LEU A 27 -0.01 2.76 17.59
C LEU A 27 -0.77 1.41 17.54
N GLY A 28 -0.14 0.31 17.91
CA GLY A 28 -0.80 -0.99 18.03
C GLY A 28 -1.20 -1.66 16.71
N ALA A 29 -0.93 -1.04 15.57
CA ALA A 29 -1.24 -1.52 14.22
C ALA A 29 0.01 -2.03 13.49
N VAL A 30 -0.19 -2.78 12.40
CA VAL A 30 0.84 -3.03 11.39
C VAL A 30 0.64 -2.00 10.29
N ILE A 31 1.67 -1.21 9.99
CA ILE A 31 1.60 -0.06 9.11
C ILE A 31 2.66 -0.16 8.01
N PHE A 32 2.24 0.03 6.79
CA PHE A 32 3.10 0.15 5.61
C PHE A 32 3.37 1.64 5.38
N ALA A 33 4.57 2.07 5.78
CA ALA A 33 4.97 3.46 5.77
C ALA A 33 5.57 3.83 4.40
N ALA A 34 4.90 4.74 3.71
CA ALA A 34 5.30 5.22 2.40
C ALA A 34 6.37 6.30 2.51
N THR A 35 7.51 6.11 1.83
CA THR A 35 8.48 7.18 1.57
C THR A 35 8.23 7.81 0.20
N ARG A 36 8.65 9.05 0.03
CA ARG A 36 8.36 9.86 -1.15
C ARG A 36 9.57 10.07 -2.06
N SER A 37 10.75 9.61 -1.64
CA SER A 37 12.00 9.74 -2.39
C SER A 37 13.01 8.68 -1.95
N LEU A 38 14.04 8.42 -2.78
CA LEU A 38 15.11 7.51 -2.42
C LEU A 38 15.94 8.03 -1.23
N THR A 39 16.07 9.35 -1.07
CA THR A 39 16.73 9.95 0.09
C THR A 39 16.01 9.59 1.38
N GLU A 40 14.68 9.78 1.43
CA GLU A 40 13.85 9.41 2.57
C GLU A 40 13.88 7.89 2.82
N ALA A 41 13.84 7.10 1.74
CA ALA A 41 13.92 5.64 1.82
C ALA A 41 15.26 5.15 2.38
N THR A 42 16.38 5.82 2.07
CA THR A 42 17.70 5.47 2.60
C THR A 42 17.75 5.57 4.14
N GLU A 43 17.08 6.56 4.71
CA GLU A 43 16.93 6.69 6.15
C GLU A 43 15.97 5.63 6.71
N ALA A 44 14.84 5.46 6.04
CA ALA A 44 13.76 4.57 6.47
C ALA A 44 14.18 3.09 6.55
N VAL A 45 14.95 2.57 5.58
CA VAL A 45 15.39 1.16 5.57
C VAL A 45 16.42 0.83 6.66
N GLN A 46 17.01 1.83 7.32
CA GLN A 46 17.88 1.63 8.49
C GLN A 46 17.09 1.42 9.79
N ARG A 47 15.79 1.66 9.77
CA ARG A 47 14.93 1.51 10.96
C ARG A 47 14.56 0.06 11.17
N HIS A 48 14.43 -0.31 12.46
CA HIS A 48 14.09 -1.67 12.90
C HIS A 48 12.84 -1.63 13.77
N ASP A 49 11.71 -1.27 13.16
CA ASP A 49 10.42 -1.22 13.84
C ASP A 49 9.66 -2.56 13.66
N ASP A 50 9.19 -3.16 14.74
CA ASP A 50 8.53 -4.49 14.71
C ASP A 50 7.24 -4.54 13.87
N ARG A 51 6.55 -3.39 13.74
CA ARG A 51 5.22 -3.30 13.12
C ARG A 51 5.13 -2.27 12.00
N ILE A 52 6.19 -1.49 11.76
CA ILE A 52 6.24 -0.56 10.65
C ILE A 52 7.06 -1.17 9.53
N ILE A 53 6.48 -1.23 8.35
CA ILE A 53 7.12 -1.71 7.13
C ILE A 53 7.45 -0.48 6.29
N TRP A 54 8.71 -0.05 6.32
CA TRP A 54 9.16 1.10 5.57
C TRP A 54 9.31 0.77 4.09
N GLY A 55 8.69 1.58 3.23
CA GLY A 55 8.72 1.41 1.78
C GLY A 55 9.83 2.21 1.11
N VAL A 56 10.12 1.86 -0.13
CA VAL A 56 11.02 2.59 -1.02
C VAL A 56 10.20 3.23 -2.12
N GLY A 57 10.12 4.57 -2.15
CA GLY A 57 9.23 5.30 -3.03
C GLY A 57 9.90 6.37 -3.89
N ALA A 58 9.15 6.80 -4.90
CA ALA A 58 9.40 7.97 -5.73
C ALA A 58 8.05 8.59 -6.08
N HIS A 59 7.52 9.44 -5.18
CA HIS A 59 6.19 10.01 -5.27
C HIS A 59 5.97 10.77 -6.59
N PRO A 60 4.94 10.43 -7.38
CA PRO A 60 4.76 10.97 -8.73
C PRO A 60 4.55 12.49 -8.77
N GLY A 61 3.94 13.07 -7.75
CA GLY A 61 3.70 14.50 -7.64
C GLY A 61 4.92 15.34 -7.27
N LEU A 62 6.08 14.74 -6.97
CA LEU A 62 7.29 15.46 -6.50
C LEU A 62 8.39 15.48 -7.58
N ALA A 63 8.62 16.63 -8.20
CA ALA A 63 9.62 16.77 -9.27
C ALA A 63 11.03 16.30 -8.84
N ARG A 64 11.42 16.59 -7.59
CA ARG A 64 12.71 16.18 -7.02
C ARG A 64 12.87 14.66 -6.96
N SER A 65 11.80 13.91 -6.70
CA SER A 65 11.84 12.44 -6.63
C SER A 65 12.20 11.82 -7.97
N HIS A 66 11.71 12.39 -9.07
CA HIS A 66 12.07 11.94 -10.42
C HIS A 66 13.47 12.39 -10.85
N THR A 67 13.91 13.60 -10.43
CA THR A 67 15.25 14.10 -10.79
C THR A 67 16.34 13.30 -10.08
N ALA A 68 16.10 12.89 -8.85
CA ALA A 68 17.04 12.14 -8.02
C ALA A 68 16.82 10.62 -8.09
N PHE A 69 15.89 10.15 -8.93
CA PHE A 69 15.65 8.71 -9.06
C PHE A 69 16.84 8.04 -9.79
N ASP A 70 17.41 7.06 -9.13
CA ASP A 70 18.47 6.21 -9.64
C ASP A 70 18.07 4.74 -9.51
N PRO A 71 17.94 4.00 -10.63
CA PRO A 71 17.50 2.60 -10.63
C PRO A 71 18.39 1.64 -9.83
N ASP A 72 19.68 1.91 -9.78
CA ASP A 72 20.63 1.06 -9.05
C ASP A 72 20.46 1.25 -7.55
N THR A 73 20.38 2.50 -7.08
CA THR A 73 20.04 2.84 -5.69
C THR A 73 18.69 2.26 -5.31
N PHE A 74 17.66 2.40 -6.17
CA PHE A 74 16.34 1.82 -5.93
C PHE A 74 16.43 0.29 -5.73
N THR A 75 17.16 -0.40 -6.62
CA THR A 75 17.36 -1.86 -6.55
C THR A 75 18.05 -2.29 -5.26
N GLN A 76 19.06 -1.54 -4.83
CA GLN A 76 19.74 -1.80 -3.56
C GLN A 76 18.81 -1.62 -2.36
N LEU A 77 18.01 -0.55 -2.33
CA LEU A 77 17.12 -0.26 -1.21
C LEU A 77 15.99 -1.29 -1.06
N ILE A 78 15.37 -1.74 -2.16
CA ILE A 78 14.29 -2.74 -2.09
C ILE A 78 14.77 -4.13 -1.65
N ALA A 79 16.08 -4.39 -1.64
CA ALA A 79 16.64 -5.61 -1.08
C ALA A 79 16.42 -5.70 0.45
N HIS A 80 16.12 -4.59 1.12
CA HIS A 80 15.95 -4.52 2.57
C HIS A 80 14.48 -4.48 3.04
N THR A 81 13.50 -4.38 2.13
CA THR A 81 12.09 -4.22 2.49
C THR A 81 11.17 -5.03 1.58
N PRO A 82 9.99 -5.48 2.08
CA PRO A 82 8.95 -6.07 1.24
C PRO A 82 8.12 -5.06 0.48
N LEU A 83 8.32 -3.73 0.70
CA LEU A 83 7.42 -2.68 0.26
C LEU A 83 8.11 -1.69 -0.70
N VAL A 84 7.44 -1.42 -1.80
CA VAL A 84 7.69 -0.26 -2.66
C VAL A 84 6.52 0.70 -2.48
N SER A 85 6.78 1.91 -2.00
CA SER A 85 5.74 2.91 -1.70
C SER A 85 6.35 4.29 -1.38
N GLU A 86 5.92 5.35 -2.02
CA GLU A 86 4.84 5.47 -2.98
C GLU A 86 5.41 5.65 -4.38
N ILE A 87 4.83 4.97 -5.37
CA ILE A 87 5.16 5.12 -6.79
C ILE A 87 3.87 5.29 -7.60
N GLY A 88 3.95 5.62 -8.87
CA GLY A 88 2.77 5.69 -9.73
C GLY A 88 2.69 6.93 -10.60
N LEU A 89 1.45 7.36 -10.91
CA LEU A 89 1.17 8.53 -11.74
C LEU A 89 0.16 9.45 -11.07
N ASP A 90 0.40 10.76 -11.11
CA ASP A 90 -0.50 11.83 -10.66
C ASP A 90 -0.84 12.76 -11.83
N GLY A 91 -2.01 12.57 -12.41
CA GLY A 91 -2.51 13.37 -13.52
C GLY A 91 -2.90 14.81 -13.14
N LYS A 92 -2.88 15.15 -11.85
CA LYS A 92 -3.16 16.51 -11.34
C LYS A 92 -1.90 17.24 -10.88
N SER A 93 -0.76 16.55 -10.87
CA SER A 93 0.53 17.14 -10.55
C SER A 93 1.03 18.08 -11.66
N ARG A 94 1.93 19.00 -11.28
CA ARG A 94 2.70 19.83 -12.22
C ARG A 94 3.88 19.09 -12.85
N VAL A 95 4.21 17.91 -12.36
CA VAL A 95 5.27 17.06 -12.97
C VAL A 95 4.72 16.49 -14.28
N PRO A 96 5.42 16.68 -15.42
CA PRO A 96 4.98 16.10 -16.69
C PRO A 96 4.75 14.59 -16.58
N LEU A 97 3.63 14.12 -17.13
CA LEU A 97 3.22 12.70 -17.04
C LEU A 97 4.28 11.76 -17.64
N GLU A 98 4.90 12.15 -18.75
CA GLU A 98 5.98 11.39 -19.39
C GLU A 98 7.16 11.14 -18.44
N ARG A 99 7.52 12.15 -17.63
CA ARG A 99 8.60 12.01 -16.64
C ARG A 99 8.21 11.03 -15.52
N GLN A 100 6.96 11.10 -15.06
CA GLN A 100 6.43 10.15 -14.09
C GLN A 100 6.41 8.73 -14.65
N GLN A 101 5.95 8.55 -15.90
CA GLN A 101 5.95 7.26 -16.60
C GLN A 101 7.36 6.67 -16.75
N THR A 102 8.35 7.51 -17.06
CA THR A 102 9.75 7.06 -17.15
C THR A 102 10.21 6.44 -15.82
N THR A 103 9.95 7.10 -14.71
CA THR A 103 10.28 6.57 -13.37
C THR A 103 9.48 5.31 -13.06
N LEU A 104 8.16 5.30 -13.31
CA LEU A 104 7.32 4.14 -13.06
C LEU A 104 7.77 2.92 -13.86
N ARG A 105 8.07 3.06 -15.15
CA ARG A 105 8.60 1.98 -16.00
C ARG A 105 9.91 1.42 -15.48
N SER A 106 10.80 2.28 -15.02
CA SER A 106 12.06 1.86 -14.41
C SER A 106 11.82 1.01 -13.16
N VAL A 107 10.90 1.45 -12.29
CA VAL A 107 10.49 0.70 -11.09
C VAL A 107 9.85 -0.64 -11.47
N LEU A 108 8.88 -0.65 -12.39
CA LEU A 108 8.19 -1.87 -12.81
C LEU A 108 9.18 -2.88 -13.41
N GLY A 109 10.14 -2.44 -14.24
CA GLY A 109 11.17 -3.31 -14.77
C GLY A 109 12.08 -3.95 -13.70
N VAL A 110 12.26 -3.31 -12.55
CA VAL A 110 12.92 -3.93 -11.39
C VAL A 110 11.97 -4.93 -10.70
N LEU A 111 10.70 -4.58 -10.52
CA LEU A 111 9.71 -5.43 -9.84
C LEU A 111 9.36 -6.71 -10.62
N GLU A 112 9.49 -6.74 -11.95
CA GLU A 112 9.39 -7.97 -12.74
C GLU A 112 10.44 -9.02 -12.31
N ARG A 113 11.66 -8.58 -11.97
CA ARG A 113 12.77 -9.45 -11.56
C ARG A 113 12.82 -9.68 -10.05
N THR A 114 12.38 -8.70 -9.28
CA THR A 114 12.44 -8.69 -7.81
C THR A 114 11.09 -8.25 -7.24
N PRO A 115 10.07 -9.13 -7.26
CA PRO A 115 8.72 -8.77 -6.83
C PRO A 115 8.66 -8.27 -5.38
N ARG A 116 7.91 -7.20 -5.17
CA ARG A 116 7.59 -6.61 -3.86
C ARG A 116 6.12 -6.22 -3.84
N ILE A 117 5.56 -5.99 -2.66
CA ILE A 117 4.27 -5.32 -2.53
C ILE A 117 4.48 -3.86 -2.93
N ALA A 118 3.74 -3.39 -3.92
CA ALA A 118 3.91 -2.04 -4.45
C ALA A 118 2.61 -1.23 -4.29
N SER A 119 2.67 -0.14 -3.53
CA SER A 119 1.55 0.79 -3.38
C SER A 119 1.61 1.84 -4.48
N ILE A 120 0.58 1.84 -5.35
CA ILE A 120 0.54 2.57 -6.61
C ILE A 120 -0.43 3.75 -6.52
N HIS A 121 0.10 4.95 -6.69
CA HIS A 121 -0.67 6.19 -6.85
C HIS A 121 -1.26 6.30 -8.26
N SER A 122 -2.54 6.69 -8.37
CA SER A 122 -3.24 6.76 -9.66
C SER A 122 -4.16 7.98 -9.82
N TYR A 123 -4.02 9.00 -8.97
CA TYR A 123 -4.94 10.14 -8.96
C TYR A 123 -4.96 10.90 -10.29
N GLY A 124 -6.14 10.93 -10.94
CA GLY A 124 -6.32 11.54 -12.26
C GLY A 124 -5.56 10.90 -13.41
N ALA A 125 -5.03 9.67 -13.23
CA ALA A 125 -4.24 8.92 -14.20
C ALA A 125 -4.51 7.40 -14.14
N CYS A 126 -5.73 6.99 -13.74
CA CYS A 126 -6.07 5.56 -13.57
C CYS A 126 -5.81 4.74 -14.83
N GLU A 127 -6.23 5.23 -16.00
CA GLU A 127 -6.06 4.53 -17.28
C GLU A 127 -4.56 4.34 -17.60
N GLN A 128 -3.78 5.42 -17.48
CA GLN A 128 -2.35 5.37 -17.77
C GLN A 128 -1.59 4.45 -16.82
N VAL A 129 -1.99 4.39 -15.53
CA VAL A 129 -1.42 3.42 -14.58
C VAL A 129 -1.73 1.99 -15.03
N LEU A 130 -2.97 1.70 -15.40
CA LEU A 130 -3.35 0.37 -15.88
C LEU A 130 -2.59 -0.02 -17.17
N ASP A 131 -2.37 0.94 -18.09
CA ASP A 131 -1.56 0.73 -19.28
C ASP A 131 -0.12 0.33 -18.95
N GLU A 132 0.50 1.00 -17.97
CA GLU A 132 1.86 0.66 -17.57
C GLU A 132 1.94 -0.71 -16.86
N LEU A 133 0.94 -1.05 -16.02
CA LEU A 133 0.87 -2.36 -15.35
C LEU A 133 0.60 -3.51 -16.33
N GLU A 134 -0.12 -3.26 -17.42
CA GLU A 134 -0.37 -4.26 -18.46
C GLU A 134 0.87 -4.51 -19.33
N ARG A 135 1.69 -3.47 -19.57
CA ARG A 135 2.96 -3.57 -20.31
C ARG A 135 4.04 -4.32 -19.53
N ALA A 136 4.08 -4.16 -18.20
CA ALA A 136 5.07 -4.75 -17.32
C ALA A 136 4.38 -5.46 -16.14
N PRO A 137 3.76 -6.63 -16.38
CA PRO A 137 3.01 -7.34 -15.36
C PRO A 137 3.92 -7.89 -14.28
N ALA A 138 3.67 -7.50 -13.03
CA ALA A 138 4.36 -8.02 -11.86
C ALA A 138 3.36 -8.30 -10.74
N PRO A 139 3.58 -9.31 -9.89
CA PRO A 139 2.73 -9.56 -8.74
C PRO A 139 2.93 -8.50 -7.66
N GLY A 140 1.93 -8.32 -6.80
CA GLY A 140 2.06 -7.47 -5.61
C GLY A 140 1.56 -6.03 -5.77
N MET A 141 0.90 -5.71 -6.88
CA MET A 141 0.40 -4.36 -7.15
C MET A 141 -0.83 -4.04 -6.31
N VAL A 142 -0.77 -2.97 -5.54
CA VAL A 142 -1.87 -2.44 -4.71
C VAL A 142 -2.16 -1.01 -5.18
N LEU A 143 -3.33 -0.81 -5.77
CA LEU A 143 -3.81 0.52 -6.14
C LEU A 143 -4.31 1.22 -4.87
N HIS A 144 -3.52 2.15 -4.34
CA HIS A 144 -3.89 2.87 -3.14
C HIS A 144 -4.87 3.99 -3.46
N TRP A 145 -5.79 4.26 -2.51
CA TRP A 145 -6.87 5.23 -2.67
C TRP A 145 -7.49 5.18 -4.08
N TRP A 146 -7.84 3.97 -4.52
CA TRP A 146 -8.36 3.77 -5.87
C TRP A 146 -9.65 4.56 -6.12
N LEU A 147 -9.71 5.24 -7.27
CA LEU A 147 -10.84 6.08 -7.68
C LEU A 147 -11.29 5.81 -9.12
N GLY A 148 -10.85 4.71 -9.72
CA GLY A 148 -11.25 4.29 -11.05
C GLY A 148 -12.74 3.95 -11.15
N ASP A 149 -13.27 4.01 -12.35
CA ASP A 149 -14.63 3.60 -12.67
C ASP A 149 -14.78 2.05 -12.64
N PRO A 150 -16.00 1.52 -12.84
CA PRO A 150 -16.23 0.07 -12.82
C PRO A 150 -15.44 -0.71 -13.88
N GLU A 151 -15.24 -0.15 -15.08
CA GLU A 151 -14.51 -0.79 -16.17
C GLU A 151 -13.01 -0.85 -15.86
N GLN A 152 -12.45 0.27 -15.41
CA GLN A 152 -11.07 0.37 -14.92
C GLN A 152 -10.82 -0.56 -13.73
N THR A 153 -11.78 -0.65 -12.80
CA THR A 153 -11.68 -1.56 -11.65
C THR A 153 -11.67 -3.02 -12.11
N ALA A 154 -12.55 -3.39 -13.05
CA ALA A 154 -12.55 -4.74 -13.61
C ALA A 154 -11.25 -5.07 -14.36
N ARG A 155 -10.66 -4.10 -15.09
CA ARG A 155 -9.34 -4.22 -15.73
C ARG A 155 -8.24 -4.44 -14.68
N ALA A 156 -8.22 -3.65 -13.61
CA ALA A 156 -7.26 -3.79 -12.52
C ALA A 156 -7.34 -5.17 -11.84
N VAL A 157 -8.57 -5.69 -11.63
CA VAL A 157 -8.79 -7.05 -11.10
C VAL A 157 -8.21 -8.12 -12.03
N ARG A 158 -8.41 -8.00 -13.35
CA ARG A 158 -7.81 -8.93 -14.34
C ARG A 158 -6.28 -8.89 -14.33
N LEU A 159 -5.69 -7.72 -14.08
CA LEU A 159 -4.23 -7.54 -13.93
C LEU A 159 -3.70 -8.07 -12.58
N GLY A 160 -4.59 -8.59 -11.71
CA GLY A 160 -4.20 -9.15 -10.42
C GLY A 160 -3.99 -8.11 -9.31
N CYS A 161 -4.40 -6.86 -9.52
CA CYS A 161 -4.26 -5.80 -8.54
C CYS A 161 -5.11 -6.02 -7.29
N TYR A 162 -4.62 -5.50 -6.18
CA TYR A 162 -5.35 -5.27 -4.93
C TYR A 162 -5.69 -3.78 -4.80
N PHE A 163 -6.56 -3.45 -3.86
CA PHE A 163 -7.05 -2.08 -3.65
C PHE A 163 -7.00 -1.74 -2.18
N SER A 164 -6.27 -0.72 -1.78
CA SER A 164 -6.37 -0.21 -0.43
C SER A 164 -7.37 0.93 -0.35
N VAL A 165 -8.18 0.89 0.70
CA VAL A 165 -9.35 1.74 0.89
C VAL A 165 -9.18 2.54 2.17
N ASN A 166 -9.24 3.87 2.06
CA ASN A 166 -9.30 4.81 3.18
C ASN A 166 -10.75 5.26 3.47
N VAL A 167 -10.93 6.09 4.48
CA VAL A 167 -12.26 6.62 4.88
C VAL A 167 -12.96 7.35 3.74
N SER A 168 -12.21 8.13 2.95
CA SER A 168 -12.78 8.91 1.83
C SER A 168 -13.26 8.01 0.70
N ALA A 169 -12.50 6.97 0.35
CA ALA A 169 -12.90 5.97 -0.66
C ALA A 169 -14.05 5.09 -0.14
N ALA A 170 -14.02 4.69 1.14
CA ALA A 170 -15.06 3.87 1.76
C ALA A 170 -16.45 4.53 1.76
N ARG A 171 -16.54 5.87 1.74
CA ARG A 171 -17.81 6.59 1.60
C ARG A 171 -18.45 6.47 0.22
N LYS A 172 -17.71 6.01 -0.80
CA LYS A 172 -18.19 5.85 -2.18
C LYS A 172 -18.76 4.44 -2.38
N THR A 173 -20.02 4.24 -2.00
CA THR A 173 -20.69 2.93 -2.07
C THR A 173 -20.62 2.29 -3.46
N ALA A 174 -20.79 3.08 -4.53
CA ALA A 174 -20.69 2.56 -5.90
C ALA A 174 -19.29 2.00 -6.21
N LEU A 175 -18.22 2.61 -5.70
CA LEU A 175 -16.87 2.11 -5.85
C LEU A 175 -16.69 0.77 -5.09
N LEU A 176 -17.15 0.70 -3.85
CA LEU A 176 -17.04 -0.53 -3.04
C LEU A 176 -17.77 -1.72 -3.68
N GLN A 177 -18.84 -1.48 -4.44
CA GLN A 177 -19.55 -2.53 -5.17
C GLN A 177 -18.73 -3.16 -6.31
N THR A 178 -17.73 -2.45 -6.81
CA THR A 178 -16.89 -2.91 -7.92
C THR A 178 -15.63 -3.62 -7.48
N ILE A 179 -15.20 -3.43 -6.23
CA ILE A 179 -13.97 -4.02 -5.68
C ILE A 179 -14.30 -5.36 -5.01
N PRO A 180 -13.75 -6.49 -5.49
CA PRO A 180 -13.94 -7.78 -4.85
C PRO A 180 -13.35 -7.81 -3.43
N LEU A 181 -14.06 -8.37 -2.46
CA LEU A 181 -13.63 -8.39 -1.06
C LEU A 181 -12.31 -9.14 -0.85
N ASP A 182 -12.00 -10.13 -1.66
CA ASP A 182 -10.74 -10.87 -1.65
C ASP A 182 -9.56 -10.08 -2.25
N ARG A 183 -9.79 -8.84 -2.69
CA ARG A 183 -8.79 -7.89 -3.19
C ARG A 183 -8.72 -6.60 -2.37
N VAL A 184 -9.56 -6.47 -1.33
CA VAL A 184 -9.60 -5.27 -0.48
C VAL A 184 -8.53 -5.31 0.60
N LEU A 185 -7.85 -4.19 0.78
CA LEU A 185 -6.98 -3.87 1.90
C LEU A 185 -7.46 -2.57 2.54
N THR A 186 -6.98 -2.28 3.74
CA THR A 186 -7.32 -1.03 4.45
C THR A 186 -6.11 -0.11 4.51
N GLU A 187 -6.35 1.19 4.47
CA GLU A 187 -5.32 2.21 4.64
C GLU A 187 -5.86 3.44 5.37
N THR A 188 -4.97 4.25 5.92
CA THR A 188 -5.31 5.60 6.39
C THR A 188 -4.97 6.66 5.36
N ASP A 189 -3.92 6.45 4.59
CA ASP A 189 -3.23 7.48 3.80
C ASP A 189 -2.95 8.74 4.66
N HIS A 190 -2.54 8.48 5.92
CA HIS A 190 -2.22 9.54 6.85
C HIS A 190 -1.11 10.45 6.28
N PRO A 191 -1.21 11.77 6.35
CA PRO A 191 -2.30 12.58 6.93
C PRO A 191 -3.39 13.00 5.93
N PHE A 192 -3.44 12.42 4.71
CA PHE A 192 -4.25 12.93 3.60
C PHE A 192 -5.63 12.27 3.43
N GLY A 193 -5.77 11.01 3.82
CA GLY A 193 -6.93 10.17 3.49
C GLY A 193 -8.24 10.53 4.21
N ASP A 194 -8.20 11.33 5.27
CA ASP A 194 -9.38 11.89 5.91
C ASP A 194 -9.20 13.40 6.12
N ARG A 195 -10.05 14.18 5.48
CA ARG A 195 -10.07 15.66 5.61
C ARG A 195 -10.96 16.15 6.76
N SER A 196 -11.48 15.26 7.59
CA SER A 196 -12.22 15.64 8.81
C SER A 196 -11.25 16.24 9.84
N PHE A 197 -11.77 17.09 10.75
CA PHE A 197 -10.95 17.76 11.77
C PHE A 197 -10.25 16.81 12.75
N ALA A 198 -10.68 15.56 12.83
CA ALA A 198 -10.01 14.50 13.59
C ALA A 198 -9.34 13.53 12.61
N GLN A 199 -8.17 13.90 12.10
CA GLN A 199 -7.38 12.99 11.26
C GLN A 199 -7.07 11.73 12.07
N PRO A 200 -7.39 10.53 11.56
CA PRO A 200 -7.01 9.32 12.24
C PRO A 200 -5.49 9.22 12.29
N LEU A 201 -4.95 8.82 13.42
CA LEU A 201 -3.54 8.46 13.53
C LEU A 201 -3.21 7.33 12.54
N PRO A 202 -1.96 7.22 12.05
CA PRO A 202 -1.54 6.09 11.26
C PRO A 202 -1.93 4.77 11.96
N GLY A 203 -2.42 3.81 11.19
CA GLY A 203 -2.91 2.53 11.73
C GLY A 203 -4.36 2.51 12.24
N ASN A 204 -5.02 3.66 12.38
CA ASN A 204 -6.42 3.71 12.82
C ASN A 204 -7.39 3.51 11.64
N VAL A 205 -7.56 2.29 11.20
CA VAL A 205 -8.45 1.89 10.10
C VAL A 205 -9.86 1.46 10.56
N ALA A 206 -10.20 1.66 11.84
CA ALA A 206 -11.45 1.15 12.41
C ALA A 206 -12.71 1.64 11.68
N ALA A 207 -12.76 2.91 11.25
CA ALA A 207 -13.88 3.47 10.50
C ALA A 207 -14.01 2.84 9.10
N VAL A 208 -12.89 2.48 8.46
CA VAL A 208 -12.87 1.77 7.18
C VAL A 208 -13.41 0.36 7.36
N GLU A 209 -12.90 -0.40 8.36
CA GLU A 209 -13.36 -1.75 8.68
C GLU A 209 -14.87 -1.78 8.97
N GLN A 210 -15.39 -0.83 9.76
CA GLN A 210 -16.81 -0.71 10.03
C GLN A 210 -17.65 -0.45 8.77
N THR A 211 -17.15 0.40 7.87
CA THR A 211 -17.87 0.72 6.63
C THR A 211 -17.88 -0.47 5.68
N LEU A 212 -16.75 -1.15 5.52
CA LEU A 212 -16.67 -2.40 4.74
C LEU A 212 -17.56 -3.50 5.35
N ALA A 213 -17.57 -3.63 6.67
CA ALA A 213 -18.43 -4.60 7.36
C ALA A 213 -19.91 -4.37 7.07
N ARG A 214 -20.37 -3.12 7.14
CA ARG A 214 -21.77 -2.76 6.79
C ARG A 214 -22.07 -3.07 5.32
N HIS A 215 -21.16 -2.72 4.41
CA HIS A 215 -21.32 -2.95 2.98
C HIS A 215 -21.46 -4.44 2.65
N HIS A 216 -20.60 -5.28 3.23
CA HIS A 216 -20.58 -6.73 3.00
C HIS A 216 -21.44 -7.54 3.96
N ARG A 217 -22.22 -6.89 4.85
CA ARG A 217 -23.13 -7.54 5.84
C ARG A 217 -22.39 -8.54 6.74
N THR A 218 -21.22 -8.15 7.21
CA THR A 218 -20.34 -8.95 8.07
C THR A 218 -19.86 -8.13 9.28
N THR A 219 -18.91 -8.62 10.06
CA THR A 219 -18.37 -7.90 11.21
C THR A 219 -17.03 -7.21 10.89
N PRO A 220 -16.65 -6.14 11.62
CA PRO A 220 -15.31 -5.54 11.47
C PRO A 220 -14.16 -6.54 11.73
N ARG A 221 -14.40 -7.53 12.58
CA ARG A 221 -13.44 -8.61 12.84
C ARG A 221 -13.23 -9.49 11.59
N ASP A 222 -14.31 -9.83 10.89
CA ASP A 222 -14.23 -10.64 9.67
C ASP A 222 -13.55 -9.85 8.54
N ILE A 223 -13.84 -8.55 8.43
CA ILE A 223 -13.13 -7.67 7.49
C ILE A 223 -11.63 -7.67 7.81
N ARG A 224 -11.24 -7.47 9.07
CA ARG A 224 -9.82 -7.52 9.47
C ARG A 224 -9.17 -8.84 9.10
N GLN A 225 -9.85 -9.95 9.38
CA GLN A 225 -9.36 -11.28 9.01
C GLN A 225 -9.19 -11.41 7.49
N THR A 226 -10.15 -10.93 6.70
CA THR A 226 -10.09 -10.93 5.23
C THR A 226 -8.90 -10.09 4.72
N VAL A 227 -8.70 -8.89 5.26
CA VAL A 227 -7.58 -8.00 4.91
C VAL A 227 -6.23 -8.68 5.20
N TRP A 228 -6.10 -9.37 6.33
CA TRP A 228 -4.90 -10.15 6.65
C TRP A 228 -4.70 -11.34 5.71
N HIS A 229 -5.77 -12.03 5.28
CA HIS A 229 -5.67 -13.08 4.26
C HIS A 229 -5.24 -12.53 2.90
N ASN A 230 -5.72 -11.34 2.54
CA ASN A 230 -5.33 -10.66 1.31
C ASN A 230 -3.85 -10.26 1.35
N LEU A 231 -3.36 -9.75 2.50
CA LEU A 231 -1.93 -9.53 2.69
C LEU A 231 -1.13 -10.83 2.58
N ALA A 232 -1.60 -11.92 3.19
CA ALA A 232 -0.92 -13.22 3.10
C ALA A 232 -0.81 -13.72 1.65
N ALA A 233 -1.83 -13.48 0.82
CA ALA A 233 -1.78 -13.77 -0.62
C ALA A 233 -0.70 -12.93 -1.32
N LEU A 234 -0.68 -11.61 -1.10
CA LEU A 234 0.35 -10.71 -1.64
C LEU A 234 1.77 -11.17 -1.26
N VAL A 235 1.97 -11.50 0.02
CA VAL A 235 3.27 -11.97 0.53
C VAL A 235 3.71 -13.27 -0.13
N ARG A 236 2.78 -14.19 -0.36
CA ARG A 236 3.04 -15.45 -1.06
C ARG A 236 3.40 -15.20 -2.52
N ASP A 237 2.62 -14.38 -3.22
CA ASP A 237 2.75 -14.13 -4.66
C ASP A 237 4.04 -13.36 -4.98
N THR A 238 4.46 -12.44 -4.10
CA THR A 238 5.73 -11.69 -4.19
C THR A 238 6.92 -12.42 -3.57
N ARG A 239 6.71 -13.51 -2.82
CA ARG A 239 7.75 -14.26 -2.10
C ARG A 239 8.59 -13.39 -1.14
N CYS A 240 8.05 -12.27 -0.67
CA CYS A 240 8.78 -11.29 0.14
C CYS A 240 8.72 -11.55 1.66
N ALA A 241 8.25 -12.72 2.10
CA ALA A 241 8.04 -13.05 3.52
C ALA A 241 9.28 -12.84 4.42
N ALA A 242 10.48 -13.08 3.90
CA ALA A 242 11.73 -12.95 4.66
C ALA A 242 12.02 -11.50 5.10
N HIS A 243 11.47 -10.51 4.39
CA HIS A 243 11.69 -9.09 4.68
C HIS A 243 10.77 -8.53 5.78
N PHE A 244 9.78 -9.30 6.23
CA PHE A 244 8.94 -8.89 7.36
C PHE A 244 9.57 -9.22 8.70
N SER A 245 9.29 -8.42 9.74
CA SER A 245 9.67 -8.70 11.10
C SER A 245 9.14 -10.06 11.57
N ARG A 246 9.78 -10.66 12.57
CA ARG A 246 9.29 -11.90 13.19
C ARG A 246 7.85 -11.77 13.68
N ARG A 247 7.49 -10.60 14.18
CA ARG A 247 6.14 -10.31 14.70
C ARG A 247 5.08 -10.37 13.59
N VAL A 248 5.30 -9.70 12.48
CA VAL A 248 4.38 -9.72 11.33
C VAL A 248 4.27 -11.13 10.74
N ARG A 249 5.40 -11.84 10.59
CA ARG A 249 5.38 -13.23 10.12
C ARG A 249 4.58 -14.16 11.05
N SER A 250 4.63 -13.93 12.37
CA SER A 250 3.82 -14.68 13.32
C SER A 250 2.32 -14.46 13.13
N HIS A 251 1.89 -13.22 12.85
CA HIS A 251 0.50 -12.95 12.53
C HIS A 251 0.05 -13.65 11.25
N LEU A 252 0.86 -13.58 10.18
CA LEU A 252 0.58 -14.27 8.90
C LEU A 252 0.47 -15.79 9.08
N ALA A 253 1.35 -16.39 9.87
CA ALA A 253 1.35 -17.83 10.14
C ALA A 253 0.20 -18.28 11.05
N SER A 254 -0.40 -17.39 11.83
CA SER A 254 -1.51 -17.70 12.74
C SER A 254 -2.90 -17.55 12.10
N LEU A 255 -2.97 -17.17 10.82
CA LEU A 255 -4.23 -17.04 10.12
C LEU A 255 -4.93 -18.41 10.01
N PRO A 256 -6.23 -18.51 10.34
CA PRO A 256 -6.99 -19.72 10.08
C PRO A 256 -7.08 -19.98 8.57
N PRO A 257 -7.28 -21.22 8.13
CA PRO A 257 -7.58 -21.50 6.73
C PRO A 257 -8.83 -20.74 6.27
N ARG A 258 -8.87 -20.35 5.00
CA ARG A 258 -10.06 -19.75 4.37
C ARG A 258 -11.14 -20.77 4.19
#